data_3e286bb5d1e290b3168d603e797cdd01
#
_entry.id   3e286bb5d1e290b3168d603e797cdd01
#
_cell.length_a   1.000
_cell.length_b   1.000
_cell.length_c   1.000
_cell.angle_alpha   90.00
_cell.angle_beta   90.00
_cell.angle_gamma   90.00
#
_symmetry.space_group_name_H-M   'P 1'
#
loop_
_entity.id
_entity.type
_entity.pdbx_description
1 polymer ?
#
loop_
_entity_poly.entity_id
_entity_poly.type
_entity_poly.pdbx_seq_one_letter_code
_entity_poly.pdbx_strand_id
1 'polypeptide(L)'
;MVQLMGEMVKNYISIPPASETISPDYVGKMVIESMWSVSQYAGDFNPFHIHEGQLSGVCYLRVPPSLPAEYAKEDHYPTVGDICWFNGQA
;
A
#
# COMPACT_ATOMS: atom_id res chain seq x y z
N MET A 1 4.80 -3.00 -15.92
CA MET A 1 4.66 -2.66 -14.49
C MET A 1 4.91 -1.18 -14.20
N VAL A 2 5.99 -0.60 -14.68
CA VAL A 2 6.31 0.82 -14.41
C VAL A 2 5.24 1.76 -14.98
N GLN A 3 4.74 1.49 -16.18
CA GLN A 3 3.65 2.27 -16.77
C GLN A 3 2.36 2.18 -15.96
N LEU A 4 2.03 0.97 -15.48
CA LEU A 4 0.86 0.76 -14.63
C LEU A 4 0.99 1.54 -13.32
N MET A 5 2.16 1.52 -12.70
CA MET A 5 2.42 2.28 -11.49
C MET A 5 2.30 3.78 -11.71
N GLY A 6 2.78 4.28 -12.86
CA GLY A 6 2.61 5.67 -13.24
C GLY A 6 1.15 6.08 -13.33
N GLU A 7 0.30 5.25 -13.94
CA GLU A 7 -1.13 5.50 -14.01
C GLU A 7 -1.81 5.45 -12.63
N MET A 8 -1.40 4.52 -11.78
CA MET A 8 -1.92 4.43 -10.41
C MET A 8 -1.58 5.67 -9.59
N VAL A 9 -0.35 6.15 -9.68
CA VAL A 9 0.07 7.39 -9.00
C VAL A 9 -0.72 8.58 -9.52
N LYS A 10 -0.88 8.68 -10.82
CA LYS A 10 -1.66 9.73 -11.46
C LYS A 10 -3.10 9.77 -10.94
N ASN A 11 -3.72 8.61 -10.85
CA ASN A 11 -5.08 8.50 -10.31
C ASN A 11 -5.12 8.87 -8.83
N TYR A 12 -4.17 8.41 -8.05
CA TYR A 12 -4.09 8.69 -6.62
C TYR A 12 -3.98 10.19 -6.33
N ILE A 13 -3.08 10.89 -7.01
CA ILE A 13 -2.88 12.32 -6.76
C ILE A 13 -3.97 13.20 -7.34
N SER A 14 -4.88 12.65 -8.14
CA SER A 14 -6.03 13.38 -8.65
C SER A 14 -7.21 13.44 -7.67
N ILE A 15 -7.12 12.71 -6.56
CA ILE A 15 -8.20 12.55 -5.57
C ILE A 15 -7.78 13.20 -4.25
N PRO A 16 -8.66 13.96 -3.57
CA PRO A 16 -8.37 14.49 -2.24
C PRO A 16 -8.12 13.36 -1.23
N PRO A 17 -7.27 13.55 -0.22
CA PRO A 17 -6.50 14.78 0.06
C PRO A 17 -5.21 14.93 -0.75
N ALA A 18 -4.77 13.91 -1.47
CA ALA A 18 -3.52 13.95 -2.22
C ALA A 18 -3.52 15.07 -3.26
N SER A 19 -4.65 15.30 -3.95
CA SER A 19 -4.79 16.38 -4.94
C SER A 19 -4.60 17.77 -4.35
N GLU A 20 -4.76 17.93 -3.06
CA GLU A 20 -4.60 19.20 -2.36
C GLU A 20 -3.16 19.48 -1.95
N THR A 21 -2.33 18.44 -1.88
CA THR A 21 -0.96 18.54 -1.37
C THR A 21 0.10 18.22 -2.41
N ILE A 22 -0.25 17.50 -3.46
CA ILE A 22 0.68 17.06 -4.50
C ILE A 22 0.23 17.64 -5.83
N SER A 23 1.12 18.44 -6.45
CA SER A 23 0.85 19.00 -7.78
C SER A 23 0.88 17.90 -8.84
N PRO A 24 -0.08 17.89 -9.80
CA PRO A 24 -0.05 16.97 -10.93
C PRO A 24 1.22 17.08 -11.79
N ASP A 25 1.90 18.21 -11.74
CA ASP A 25 3.14 18.45 -12.49
C ASP A 25 4.28 17.54 -12.03
N TYR A 26 4.20 16.99 -10.82
CA TYR A 26 5.22 16.09 -10.31
C TYR A 26 5.20 14.70 -10.96
N VAL A 27 4.09 14.30 -11.58
CA VAL A 27 3.96 12.95 -12.13
C VAL A 27 5.07 12.62 -13.13
N GLY A 28 5.35 13.56 -14.04
CA GLY A 28 6.42 13.38 -15.03
C GLY A 28 7.82 13.47 -14.47
N LYS A 29 7.97 13.87 -13.21
CA LYS A 29 9.28 14.04 -12.54
C LYS A 29 9.51 12.97 -11.48
N MET A 30 8.55 12.11 -11.23
CA MET A 30 8.68 11.05 -10.25
C MET A 30 9.57 9.93 -10.76
N VAL A 31 10.38 9.41 -9.86
CA VAL A 31 11.23 8.25 -10.11
C VAL A 31 10.91 7.18 -9.07
N ILE A 32 11.07 5.93 -9.45
CA ILE A 32 10.95 4.81 -8.53
C ILE A 32 12.28 4.73 -7.77
N GLU A 33 12.23 5.04 -6.49
CA GLU A 33 13.39 4.98 -5.62
C GLU A 33 13.75 3.53 -5.29
N SER A 34 12.74 2.73 -4.95
CA SER A 34 12.93 1.32 -4.69
C SER A 34 11.63 0.54 -4.94
N MET A 35 11.79 -0.71 -5.31
CA MET A 35 10.69 -1.63 -5.53
C MET A 35 11.15 -3.03 -5.10
N TRP A 36 10.33 -3.70 -4.32
CA TRP A 36 10.61 -5.08 -3.89
C TRP A 36 9.32 -5.86 -3.74
N SER A 37 9.45 -7.17 -3.63
CA SER A 37 8.33 -8.04 -3.38
C SER A 37 8.47 -8.71 -2.00
N VAL A 38 7.35 -8.96 -1.38
CA VAL A 38 7.27 -9.65 -0.10
C VAL A 38 6.35 -10.85 -0.26
N SER A 39 6.83 -12.02 0.14
CA SER A 39 6.02 -13.23 0.23
C SER A 39 5.74 -13.54 1.69
N GLN A 40 4.48 -13.63 2.03
CA GLN A 40 4.05 -13.92 3.39
C GLN A 40 3.25 -15.20 3.43
N TYR A 41 3.47 -15.99 4.48
CA TYR A 41 2.76 -17.23 4.73
C TYR A 41 1.87 -17.07 5.96
N ALA A 42 1.05 -18.07 6.25
CA ALA A 42 0.16 -18.05 7.40
C ALA A 42 0.95 -17.75 8.69
N GLY A 43 0.49 -16.79 9.46
CA GLY A 43 1.14 -16.35 10.69
C GLY A 43 2.22 -15.30 10.52
N ASP A 44 2.64 -15.04 9.29
CA ASP A 44 3.64 -14.00 9.04
C ASP A 44 3.01 -12.61 9.13
N PHE A 45 3.82 -11.66 9.53
CA PHE A 45 3.43 -10.25 9.52
C PHE A 45 4.67 -9.39 9.23
N ASN A 46 4.42 -8.21 8.73
CA ASN A 46 5.47 -7.24 8.50
C ASN A 46 5.44 -6.24 9.68
N PRO A 47 6.52 -6.11 10.45
CA PRO A 47 6.54 -5.19 11.58
C PRO A 47 6.33 -3.74 11.18
N PHE A 48 5.98 -2.92 12.13
CA PHE A 48 5.85 -1.48 11.90
C PHE A 48 7.18 -0.91 11.43
N HIS A 49 7.11 -0.12 10.38
CA HIS A 49 8.28 0.50 9.78
C HIS A 49 7.86 1.78 9.07
N ILE A 50 8.85 2.54 8.67
CA ILE A 50 8.66 3.76 7.89
C ILE A 50 9.32 3.59 6.52
N HIS A 51 8.85 4.37 5.58
CA HIS A 51 9.43 4.44 4.25
C HIS A 51 9.98 5.84 3.99
N GLU A 52 11.09 5.89 3.27
CA GLU A 52 11.61 7.13 2.72
C GLU A 52 10.87 7.46 1.41
N GLY A 53 11.07 8.68 0.91
CA GLY A 53 10.44 9.14 -0.30
C GLY A 53 9.15 9.91 -0.06
N GLN A 54 8.61 10.50 -1.12
CA GLN A 54 7.39 11.31 -1.06
C GLN A 54 6.13 10.47 -1.15
N LEU A 55 6.20 9.33 -1.83
CA LEU A 55 5.08 8.42 -2.00
C LEU A 55 5.53 6.98 -1.79
N SER A 56 4.69 6.24 -1.11
CA SER A 56 4.86 4.80 -0.94
C SER A 56 3.55 4.11 -1.25
N GLY A 57 3.62 2.90 -1.77
CA GLY A 57 2.44 2.15 -2.10
C GLY A 57 2.65 0.65 -2.01
N VAL A 58 1.56 -0.07 -2.00
CA VAL A 58 1.55 -1.52 -1.98
C VAL A 58 0.62 -2.03 -3.09
N CYS A 59 1.08 -3.05 -3.79
CA CYS A 59 0.27 -3.75 -4.77
C CYS A 59 0.16 -5.21 -4.35
N TYR A 60 -1.07 -5.68 -4.12
CA TYR A 60 -1.33 -7.08 -3.86
C TYR A 60 -1.33 -7.85 -5.17
N LEU A 61 -0.29 -8.65 -5.39
CA LEU A 61 -0.19 -9.47 -6.59
C LEU A 61 -0.92 -10.81 -6.44
N ARG A 62 -0.98 -11.30 -5.22
CA ARG A 62 -1.64 -12.57 -4.91
C ARG A 62 -2.19 -12.53 -3.49
N VAL A 63 -3.46 -12.90 -3.35
CA VAL A 63 -4.14 -13.00 -2.07
C VAL A 63 -4.63 -14.44 -1.91
N PRO A 64 -4.47 -15.06 -0.72
CA PRO A 64 -4.94 -16.42 -0.51
C PRO A 64 -6.44 -16.54 -0.76
N PRO A 65 -6.89 -17.57 -1.50
CA PRO A 65 -8.33 -17.76 -1.72
C PRO A 65 -9.13 -18.04 -0.45
N SER A 66 -8.44 -18.45 0.63
CA SER A 66 -9.05 -18.68 1.94
C SER A 66 -9.32 -17.40 2.74
N LEU A 67 -8.79 -16.26 2.32
CA LEU A 67 -8.89 -15.02 3.09
C LEU A 67 -10.33 -14.54 3.32
N PRO A 68 -11.25 -14.58 2.33
CA PRO A 68 -12.64 -14.18 2.59
C PRO A 68 -13.32 -15.02 3.66
N ALA A 69 -13.10 -16.34 3.66
CA ALA A 69 -13.66 -17.23 4.66
C ALA A 69 -13.07 -16.96 6.05
N GLU A 70 -11.77 -16.67 6.12
CA GLU A 70 -11.11 -16.32 7.37
C GLU A 70 -11.66 -15.01 7.94
N TYR A 71 -11.84 -14.02 7.08
CA TYR A 71 -12.36 -12.71 7.45
C TYR A 71 -13.83 -12.78 7.92
N ALA A 72 -14.58 -13.74 7.43
CA ALA A 72 -15.99 -13.93 7.80
C ALA A 72 -16.19 -14.57 9.18
N LYS A 73 -15.16 -15.14 9.80
CA LYS A 73 -15.25 -15.71 11.14
C LYS A 73 -15.42 -14.61 12.18
N GLU A 74 -16.27 -14.85 13.17
CA GLU A 74 -16.47 -13.88 14.27
C GLU A 74 -15.22 -13.63 15.08
N ASP A 75 -14.37 -14.64 15.21
CA ASP A 75 -13.13 -14.59 15.99
C ASP A 75 -11.89 -14.34 15.12
N HIS A 76 -12.08 -13.82 13.89
CA HIS A 76 -10.92 -13.50 13.06
C HIS A 76 -10.03 -12.45 13.72
N TYR A 77 -8.77 -12.52 13.39
CA TYR A 77 -7.84 -11.51 13.86
C TYR A 77 -8.25 -10.13 13.29
N PRO A 78 -8.27 -9.06 14.11
CA PRO A 78 -8.82 -7.77 13.66
C PRO A 78 -8.16 -7.20 12.40
N THR A 79 -6.91 -7.57 12.14
CA THR A 79 -6.11 -7.04 11.02
C THR A 79 -5.75 -8.11 10.00
N VAL A 80 -6.48 -9.23 9.96
CA VAL A 80 -6.18 -10.30 9.01
C VAL A 80 -6.23 -9.79 7.57
N GLY A 81 -5.13 -9.93 6.84
CA GLY A 81 -5.03 -9.50 5.46
C GLY A 81 -4.98 -8.00 5.25
N ASP A 82 -4.98 -7.21 6.30
CA ASP A 82 -5.04 -5.75 6.22
C ASP A 82 -3.66 -5.10 6.30
N ILE A 83 -3.61 -3.87 5.83
CA ILE A 83 -2.51 -2.94 6.10
C ILE A 83 -3.00 -1.96 7.15
N CYS A 84 -2.18 -1.77 8.18
CA CYS A 84 -2.49 -0.80 9.23
C CYS A 84 -1.57 0.40 9.10
N TRP A 85 -2.17 1.57 9.08
CA TRP A 85 -1.45 2.84 9.02
C TRP A 85 -1.51 3.52 10.38
N PHE A 86 -0.36 3.95 10.86
CA PHE A 86 -0.25 4.66 12.11
C PHE A 86 0.25 6.06 11.85
N ASN A 87 -0.45 7.02 12.42
CA ASN A 87 -0.04 8.41 12.37
C ASN A 87 0.01 8.93 13.81
N GLY A 88 1.19 9.31 14.24
CA GLY A 88 1.36 9.78 15.59
C GLY A 88 2.81 10.12 15.87
N GLN A 89 3.03 10.70 17.01
CA GLN A 89 4.37 11.01 17.50
C GLN A 89 4.79 9.97 18.51
N ALA A 90 6.01 9.52 18.37
CA ALA A 90 6.60 8.62 19.34
C ALA A 90 6.89 9.36 20.65
#